data_26a4c8796f3deacac42ee216c3871b4a
#
_entry.id   26a4c8796f3deacac42ee216c3871b4a
#
_cell.length_a   1.000
_cell.length_b   1.000
_cell.length_c   1.000
_cell.angle_alpha   90.00
_cell.angle_beta   90.00
_cell.angle_gamma   90.00
#
_symmetry.space_group_name_H-M   'P 1'
#
loop_
_entity.id
_entity.type
_entity.pdbx_description
1 polymer ?
#
loop_
_entity_poly.entity_id
_entity_poly.type
_entity_poly.pdbx_seq_one_letter_code
_entity_poly.pdbx_strand_id
1 'polypeptide(L)'
;MTPSPPTPGQRIAIVGTTGSGKTTLARQLAERLNLRHVELDALHWGPNWTEPPPDEFRQRVSAALNGQCWVVDGNYGKARDIIWGQADCLIWLDYSLPLIWSRLFRRAMHRIRHQEELWGGNRESWRGQFFSCDSLFLFALISRRRHQRDYPE
;
A
#
# COMPACT_ATOMS: atom_id res chain seq x y z
N MET A 1 -22.10 -6.77 27.26
CA MET A 1 -20.70 -6.33 27.44
C MET A 1 -20.40 -5.34 26.33
N THR A 2 -20.25 -4.08 26.66
CA THR A 2 -19.76 -3.08 25.71
C THR A 2 -18.31 -3.42 25.39
N PRO A 3 -17.93 -3.55 24.10
CA PRO A 3 -16.53 -3.78 23.74
C PRO A 3 -15.69 -2.63 24.31
N SER A 4 -14.59 -2.97 24.97
CA SER A 4 -13.63 -1.97 25.45
C SER A 4 -13.18 -1.12 24.25
N PRO A 5 -13.03 0.20 24.43
CA PRO A 5 -12.49 1.02 23.35
C PRO A 5 -11.15 0.45 22.90
N PRO A 6 -10.84 0.47 21.58
CA PRO A 6 -9.58 -0.07 21.08
C PRO A 6 -8.41 0.64 21.76
N THR A 7 -7.43 -0.14 22.18
CA THR A 7 -6.19 0.41 22.73
C THR A 7 -5.52 1.26 21.62
N PRO A 8 -5.08 2.51 21.91
CA PRO A 8 -4.40 3.33 20.92
C PRO A 8 -3.26 2.58 20.24
N GLY A 9 -3.17 2.66 18.90
CA GLY A 9 -2.15 1.98 18.12
C GLY A 9 -2.53 0.59 17.60
N GLN A 10 -3.79 0.17 17.68
CA GLN A 10 -4.26 -1.10 17.12
C GLN A 10 -4.78 -0.99 15.68
N ARG A 11 -5.06 0.22 15.20
CA ARG A 11 -5.44 0.51 13.81
C ARG A 11 -4.37 1.35 13.15
N ILE A 12 -3.43 0.70 12.51
CA ILE A 12 -2.21 1.31 11.98
C ILE A 12 -2.33 1.43 10.46
N ALA A 13 -2.25 2.66 9.94
CA ALA A 13 -2.17 2.91 8.51
C ALA A 13 -0.73 3.29 8.11
N ILE A 14 -0.18 2.61 7.11
CA ILE A 14 1.17 2.85 6.62
C ILE A 14 1.10 3.43 5.20
N VAL A 15 1.60 4.63 5.04
CA VAL A 15 1.63 5.36 3.79
C VAL A 15 3.07 5.68 3.37
N GLY A 16 3.27 6.02 2.12
CA GLY A 16 4.60 6.35 1.58
C GLY A 16 4.69 6.00 0.11
N THR A 17 5.72 6.48 -0.55
CA THR A 17 5.92 6.26 -1.99
C THR A 17 6.05 4.77 -2.33
N THR A 18 5.70 4.38 -3.57
CA THR A 18 5.99 3.03 -4.05
C THR A 18 7.49 2.73 -3.90
N GLY A 19 7.84 1.52 -3.48
CA GLY A 19 9.22 1.14 -3.18
C GLY A 19 9.76 1.60 -1.82
N SER A 20 8.97 2.32 -1.00
CA SER A 20 9.40 2.74 0.35
C SER A 20 9.44 1.60 1.39
N GLY A 21 8.85 0.45 1.10
CA GLY A 21 8.86 -0.70 2.01
C GLY A 21 7.62 -0.81 2.92
N LYS A 22 6.52 -0.13 2.57
CA LYS A 22 5.25 -0.16 3.33
C LYS A 22 4.79 -1.57 3.66
N THR A 23 4.67 -2.41 2.66
CA THR A 23 4.19 -3.79 2.82
C THR A 23 5.11 -4.63 3.71
N THR A 24 6.43 -4.42 3.60
CA THR A 24 7.39 -5.10 4.47
C THR A 24 7.22 -4.69 5.93
N LEU A 25 7.10 -3.38 6.18
CA LEU A 25 6.87 -2.86 7.53
C LEU A 25 5.50 -3.30 8.06
N ALA A 26 4.45 -3.24 7.23
CA ALA A 26 3.10 -3.65 7.61
C ALA A 26 3.06 -5.11 8.06
N ARG A 27 3.71 -6.00 7.30
CA ARG A 27 3.80 -7.42 7.65
C ARG A 27 4.53 -7.63 8.97
N GLN A 28 5.69 -7.00 9.16
CA GLN A 28 6.46 -7.10 10.40
C GLN A 28 5.70 -6.58 11.62
N LEU A 29 4.99 -5.46 11.49
CA LEU A 29 4.16 -4.93 12.58
C LEU A 29 2.98 -5.83 12.86
N ALA A 30 2.30 -6.33 11.83
CA ALA A 30 1.18 -7.26 11.99
C ALA A 30 1.59 -8.54 12.73
N GLU A 31 2.73 -9.12 12.36
CA GLU A 31 3.30 -10.30 13.02
C GLU A 31 3.67 -10.01 14.49
N ARG A 32 4.38 -8.91 14.76
CA ARG A 32 4.84 -8.57 16.11
C ARG A 32 3.73 -8.19 17.08
N LEU A 33 2.71 -7.51 16.54
CA LEU A 33 1.59 -7.03 17.35
C LEU A 33 0.37 -7.98 17.32
N ASN A 34 0.48 -9.09 16.58
CA ASN A 34 -0.60 -10.04 16.35
C ASN A 34 -1.86 -9.36 15.77
N LEU A 35 -1.65 -8.48 14.77
CA LEU A 35 -2.71 -7.75 14.08
C LEU A 35 -2.95 -8.33 12.69
N ARG A 36 -4.15 -8.10 12.16
CA ARG A 36 -4.47 -8.46 10.77
C ARG A 36 -3.77 -7.50 9.81
N HIS A 37 -3.04 -8.02 8.83
CA HIS A 37 -2.48 -7.23 7.73
C HIS A 37 -3.48 -7.13 6.58
N VAL A 38 -3.72 -5.91 6.11
CA VAL A 38 -4.56 -5.59 4.94
C VAL A 38 -3.71 -4.86 3.91
N GLU A 39 -3.45 -5.50 2.78
CA GLU A 39 -2.72 -4.92 1.66
C GLU A 39 -3.73 -4.34 0.66
N LEU A 40 -3.74 -3.01 0.47
CA LEU A 40 -4.70 -2.36 -0.43
C LEU A 40 -4.51 -2.74 -1.89
N ASP A 41 -3.28 -3.04 -2.30
CA ASP A 41 -3.00 -3.51 -3.66
C ASP A 41 -3.71 -4.84 -3.96
N ALA A 42 -3.81 -5.73 -2.98
CA ALA A 42 -4.56 -6.99 -3.11
C ALA A 42 -6.07 -6.79 -3.27
N LEU A 43 -6.61 -5.71 -2.75
CA LEU A 43 -8.03 -5.35 -2.90
C LEU A 43 -8.31 -4.60 -4.21
N HIS A 44 -7.28 -3.97 -4.77
CA HIS A 44 -7.38 -3.10 -5.94
C HIS A 44 -7.16 -3.86 -7.26
N TRP A 45 -6.13 -4.72 -7.33
CA TRP A 45 -5.75 -5.35 -8.57
C TRP A 45 -6.48 -6.68 -8.81
N GLY A 46 -7.25 -6.71 -9.88
CA GLY A 46 -7.83 -7.94 -10.42
C GLY A 46 -6.96 -8.57 -11.52
N PRO A 47 -7.41 -9.67 -12.14
CA PRO A 47 -6.72 -10.31 -13.25
C PRO A 47 -6.43 -9.32 -14.40
N ASN A 48 -5.28 -9.50 -15.07
CA ASN A 48 -4.83 -8.62 -16.15
C ASN A 48 -4.74 -7.12 -15.76
N TRP A 49 -4.35 -6.85 -14.51
CA TRP A 49 -4.23 -5.50 -13.95
C TRP A 49 -5.53 -4.68 -14.03
N THR A 50 -6.67 -5.34 -13.97
CA THR A 50 -7.97 -4.65 -13.95
C THR A 50 -8.21 -3.96 -12.62
N GLU A 51 -8.80 -2.76 -12.69
CA GLU A 51 -9.21 -2.00 -11.51
C GLU A 51 -10.71 -2.18 -11.26
N PRO A 52 -11.16 -2.34 -10.02
CA PRO A 52 -12.58 -2.30 -9.69
C PRO A 52 -13.14 -0.87 -9.84
N PRO A 53 -14.45 -0.73 -10.04
CA PRO A 53 -15.10 0.57 -9.90
C PRO A 53 -14.79 1.20 -8.53
N PRO A 54 -14.71 2.54 -8.44
CA PRO A 54 -14.38 3.22 -7.19
C PRO A 54 -15.25 2.82 -6.00
N ASP A 55 -16.55 2.68 -6.21
CA ASP A 55 -17.48 2.32 -5.14
C ASP A 55 -17.28 0.87 -4.66
N GLU A 56 -16.99 -0.04 -5.58
CA GLU A 56 -16.66 -1.43 -5.25
C GLU A 56 -15.35 -1.51 -4.47
N PHE A 57 -14.32 -0.78 -4.88
CA PHE A 57 -13.07 -0.71 -4.14
C PHE A 57 -13.28 -0.19 -2.73
N ARG A 58 -14.05 0.88 -2.56
CA ARG A 58 -14.40 1.44 -1.25
C ARG A 58 -15.13 0.43 -0.36
N GLN A 59 -16.07 -0.32 -0.93
CA GLN A 59 -16.78 -1.39 -0.21
C GLN A 59 -15.83 -2.50 0.23
N ARG A 60 -14.91 -2.95 -0.64
CA ARG A 60 -13.89 -3.95 -0.31
C ARG A 60 -12.99 -3.47 0.83
N VAL A 61 -12.54 -2.22 0.78
CA VAL A 61 -11.72 -1.61 1.84
C VAL A 61 -12.49 -1.54 3.15
N SER A 62 -13.73 -1.05 3.13
CA SER A 62 -14.57 -0.96 4.32
C SER A 62 -14.80 -2.34 4.96
N ALA A 63 -15.10 -3.35 4.16
CA ALA A 63 -15.26 -4.73 4.62
C ALA A 63 -13.95 -5.30 5.20
N ALA A 64 -12.82 -5.02 4.55
CA ALA A 64 -11.51 -5.48 5.00
C ALA A 64 -11.07 -4.83 6.32
N LEU A 65 -11.46 -3.58 6.58
CA LEU A 65 -11.16 -2.84 7.81
C LEU A 65 -12.24 -2.98 8.88
N ASN A 66 -13.26 -3.81 8.63
CA ASN A 66 -14.28 -4.12 9.62
C ASN A 66 -13.67 -4.96 10.74
N GLY A 67 -13.23 -4.30 11.80
CA GLY A 67 -12.57 -4.95 12.94
C GLY A 67 -11.88 -3.92 13.83
N GLN A 68 -11.47 -4.37 15.02
CA GLN A 68 -10.86 -3.47 16.00
C GLN A 68 -9.35 -3.32 15.84
N CYS A 69 -8.69 -4.28 15.16
CA CYS A 69 -7.24 -4.36 15.13
C CYS A 69 -6.74 -4.72 13.73
N TRP A 70 -5.97 -3.84 13.11
CA TRP A 70 -5.41 -4.08 11.79
C TRP A 70 -4.20 -3.17 11.49
N VAL A 71 -3.37 -3.65 10.57
CA VAL A 71 -2.34 -2.85 9.89
C VAL A 71 -2.69 -2.81 8.42
N VAL A 72 -2.86 -1.63 7.85
CA VAL A 72 -3.15 -1.45 6.42
C VAL A 72 -2.02 -0.70 5.74
N ASP A 73 -1.63 -1.13 4.55
CA ASP A 73 -0.67 -0.40 3.72
C ASP A 73 -1.19 -0.11 2.31
N GLY A 74 -0.84 1.07 1.83
CA GLY A 74 -1.18 1.57 0.50
C GLY A 74 -1.58 3.04 0.48
N ASN A 75 -1.65 3.63 -0.72
CA ASN A 75 -1.88 5.07 -0.92
C ASN A 75 -3.06 5.36 -1.84
N TYR A 76 -4.18 4.76 -1.63
CA TYR A 76 -5.36 4.94 -2.48
C TYR A 76 -6.21 6.12 -1.99
N GLY A 77 -6.11 7.26 -2.69
CA GLY A 77 -6.91 8.46 -2.41
C GLY A 77 -8.41 8.21 -2.39
N LYS A 78 -8.89 7.26 -3.21
CA LYS A 78 -10.30 6.86 -3.32
C LYS A 78 -10.89 6.29 -2.01
N ALA A 79 -10.05 5.81 -1.08
CA ALA A 79 -10.48 5.22 0.20
C ALA A 79 -9.80 5.86 1.42
N ARG A 80 -9.11 6.98 1.23
CA ARG A 80 -8.35 7.66 2.30
C ARG A 80 -9.24 8.03 3.49
N ASP A 81 -10.41 8.56 3.24
CA ASP A 81 -11.39 8.95 4.25
C ASP A 81 -11.82 7.76 5.12
N ILE A 82 -12.03 6.59 4.53
CA ILE A 82 -12.39 5.36 5.24
C ILE A 82 -11.25 4.91 6.16
N ILE A 83 -10.02 4.91 5.63
CA ILE A 83 -8.83 4.43 6.35
C ILE A 83 -8.44 5.39 7.46
N TRP A 84 -8.28 6.68 7.14
CA TRP A 84 -7.82 7.68 8.10
C TRP A 84 -8.85 8.02 9.16
N GLY A 85 -10.14 7.93 8.82
CA GLY A 85 -11.24 8.12 9.80
C GLY A 85 -11.29 7.02 10.86
N GLN A 86 -10.64 5.88 10.65
CA GLN A 86 -10.61 4.76 11.60
C GLN A 86 -9.23 4.50 12.21
N ALA A 87 -8.16 5.01 11.59
CA ALA A 87 -6.79 4.77 12.04
C ALA A 87 -6.49 5.49 13.36
N ASP A 88 -5.84 4.79 14.28
CA ASP A 88 -5.32 5.36 15.54
C ASP A 88 -3.88 5.86 15.36
N CYS A 89 -3.17 5.31 14.37
CA CYS A 89 -1.79 5.64 14.07
C CYS A 89 -1.57 5.69 12.55
N LEU A 90 -0.92 6.74 12.08
CA LEU A 90 -0.48 6.90 10.70
C LEU A 90 1.05 6.90 10.65
N ILE A 91 1.63 5.96 9.92
CA ILE A 91 3.07 5.88 9.70
C ILE A 91 3.37 6.28 8.26
N TRP A 92 4.10 7.38 8.10
CA TRP A 92 4.56 7.84 6.80
C TRP A 92 6.02 7.50 6.56
N LEU A 93 6.29 6.73 5.49
CA LEU A 93 7.65 6.39 5.06
C LEU A 93 8.13 7.39 4.00
N ASP A 94 8.89 8.39 4.44
CA ASP A 94 9.54 9.36 3.54
C ASP A 94 11.03 9.07 3.41
N TYR A 95 11.39 8.38 2.34
CA TYR A 95 12.78 8.08 2.00
C TYR A 95 13.25 8.90 0.80
N SER A 96 14.57 9.05 0.67
CA SER A 96 15.18 9.72 -0.48
C SER A 96 14.92 8.97 -1.79
N LEU A 97 14.77 9.70 -2.89
CA LEU A 97 14.52 9.13 -4.22
C LEU A 97 15.56 8.08 -4.65
N PRO A 98 16.89 8.30 -4.47
CA PRO A 98 17.89 7.30 -4.84
C PRO A 98 17.67 5.96 -4.13
N LEU A 99 17.30 5.97 -2.86
CA LEU A 99 17.01 4.77 -2.10
C LEU A 99 15.75 4.06 -2.62
N ILE A 100 14.69 4.83 -2.87
CA ILE A 100 13.43 4.31 -3.43
C ILE A 100 13.69 3.67 -4.80
N TRP A 101 14.40 4.34 -5.70
CA TRP A 101 14.73 3.82 -7.02
C TRP A 101 15.58 2.56 -6.97
N SER A 102 16.59 2.51 -6.11
CA SER A 102 17.41 1.32 -5.91
C SER A 102 16.58 0.11 -5.43
N ARG A 103 15.62 0.34 -4.53
CA ARG A 103 14.70 -0.69 -4.06
C ARG A 103 13.73 -1.15 -5.15
N LEU A 104 13.15 -0.21 -5.90
CA LEU A 104 12.27 -0.51 -7.04
C LEU A 104 12.99 -1.32 -8.10
N PHE A 105 14.20 -0.92 -8.48
CA PHE A 105 15.01 -1.61 -9.46
C PHE A 105 15.30 -3.06 -9.03
N ARG A 106 15.82 -3.25 -7.80
CA ARG A 106 16.09 -4.59 -7.28
C ARG A 106 14.84 -5.47 -7.22
N ARG A 107 13.71 -4.90 -6.79
CA ARG A 107 12.43 -5.61 -6.73
C ARG A 107 11.94 -6.00 -8.12
N ALA A 108 11.97 -5.07 -9.09
CA ALA A 108 11.56 -5.33 -10.47
C ALA A 108 12.43 -6.42 -11.10
N MET A 109 13.77 -6.34 -10.94
CA MET A 109 14.69 -7.36 -11.41
C MET A 109 14.40 -8.73 -10.82
N HIS A 110 14.16 -8.80 -9.51
CA HIS A 110 13.83 -10.04 -8.83
C HIS A 110 12.52 -10.65 -9.37
N ARG A 111 11.47 -9.86 -9.42
CA ARG A 111 10.13 -10.31 -9.87
C ARG A 111 10.12 -10.77 -11.32
N ILE A 112 10.78 -10.02 -12.21
CA ILE A 112 10.88 -10.39 -13.62
C ILE A 112 11.72 -11.68 -13.80
N ARG A 113 12.84 -11.80 -13.08
CA ARG A 113 13.70 -12.98 -13.16
C ARG A 113 13.04 -14.24 -12.65
N HIS A 114 12.26 -14.13 -11.56
CA HIS A 114 11.59 -15.26 -10.93
C HIS A 114 10.15 -15.46 -11.42
N GLN A 115 9.68 -14.64 -12.38
CA GLN A 115 8.30 -14.67 -12.89
C GLN A 115 7.27 -14.69 -11.76
N GLU A 116 7.54 -13.89 -10.72
CA GLU A 116 6.76 -13.83 -9.51
C GLU A 116 5.32 -13.41 -9.81
N GLU A 117 4.38 -14.20 -9.32
CA GLU A 117 2.95 -13.95 -9.49
C GLU A 117 2.47 -12.99 -8.40
N LEU A 118 1.78 -11.95 -8.83
CA LEU A 118 1.23 -10.90 -7.98
C LEU A 118 -0.29 -11.02 -7.88
N TRP A 119 -0.94 -10.01 -7.31
CA TRP A 119 -2.38 -9.97 -7.12
C TRP A 119 -3.14 -10.27 -8.42
N GLY A 120 -4.17 -11.12 -8.32
CA GLY A 120 -4.98 -11.51 -9.48
C GLY A 120 -4.24 -12.36 -10.52
N GLY A 121 -3.12 -12.99 -10.18
CA GLY A 121 -2.31 -13.79 -11.10
C GLY A 121 -1.45 -12.96 -12.05
N ASN A 122 -1.29 -11.67 -11.79
CA ASN A 122 -0.52 -10.76 -12.64
C ASN A 122 0.99 -10.98 -12.49
N ARG A 123 1.74 -10.69 -13.55
CA ARG A 123 3.21 -10.72 -13.56
C ARG A 123 3.77 -9.42 -14.12
N GLU A 124 4.88 -8.97 -13.53
CA GLU A 124 5.58 -7.79 -14.03
C GLU A 124 6.38 -8.12 -15.31
N SER A 125 6.44 -7.17 -16.24
CA SER A 125 7.21 -7.29 -17.47
C SER A 125 8.18 -6.12 -17.63
N TRP A 126 9.30 -6.34 -18.35
CA TRP A 126 10.28 -5.29 -18.65
C TRP A 126 9.66 -4.05 -19.33
N ARG A 127 8.76 -4.27 -20.30
CA ARG A 127 8.13 -3.17 -21.04
C ARG A 127 7.23 -2.32 -20.15
N GLY A 128 6.44 -2.95 -19.28
CA GLY A 128 5.56 -2.23 -18.36
C GLY A 128 6.34 -1.44 -17.30
N GLN A 129 7.50 -1.95 -16.86
CA GLN A 129 8.27 -1.31 -15.78
C GLN A 129 9.13 -0.12 -16.23
N PHE A 130 9.72 -0.21 -17.45
CA PHE A 130 10.77 0.74 -17.84
C PHE A 130 10.39 1.61 -19.05
N PHE A 131 9.46 1.18 -19.89
CA PHE A 131 9.18 1.84 -21.18
C PHE A 131 7.75 2.38 -21.28
N SER A 132 6.89 2.23 -20.29
CA SER A 132 5.56 2.82 -20.30
C SER A 132 5.58 4.21 -19.66
N CYS A 133 4.66 5.09 -20.10
CA CYS A 133 4.42 6.38 -19.43
C CYS A 133 3.98 6.23 -17.97
N ASP A 134 3.51 5.04 -17.61
CA ASP A 134 3.12 4.64 -16.26
C ASP A 134 4.25 3.94 -15.50
N SER A 135 5.52 4.18 -15.89
CA SER A 135 6.64 3.54 -15.21
C SER A 135 6.61 3.83 -13.72
N LEU A 136 6.83 2.80 -12.89
CA LEU A 136 6.84 2.93 -11.44
C LEU A 136 7.87 3.95 -10.93
N PHE A 137 8.93 4.21 -11.70
CA PHE A 137 9.94 5.21 -11.38
C PHE A 137 9.40 6.64 -11.51
N LEU A 138 8.67 6.93 -12.59
CA LEU A 138 8.01 8.23 -12.76
C LEU A 138 6.90 8.42 -11.73
N PHE A 139 6.10 7.38 -11.51
CA PHE A 139 5.06 7.38 -10.49
C PHE A 139 5.63 7.62 -9.09
N ALA A 140 6.78 7.03 -8.76
CA ALA A 140 7.47 7.26 -7.49
C ALA A 140 7.87 8.72 -7.31
N LEU A 141 8.37 9.38 -8.36
CA LEU A 141 8.75 10.79 -8.33
C LEU A 141 7.53 11.70 -8.09
N ILE A 142 6.46 11.48 -8.85
CA ILE A 142 5.25 12.30 -8.77
C ILE A 142 4.54 12.08 -7.43
N SER A 143 4.39 10.84 -6.99
CA SER A 143 3.71 10.51 -5.73
C SER A 143 4.48 11.02 -4.52
N ARG A 144 5.83 10.98 -4.53
CA ARG A 144 6.64 11.55 -3.46
C ARG A 144 6.42 13.05 -3.29
N ARG A 145 6.47 13.80 -4.39
CA ARG A 145 6.22 15.26 -4.37
C ARG A 145 4.82 15.58 -3.86
N ARG A 146 3.83 14.78 -4.26
CA ARG A 146 2.46 14.92 -3.78
C ARG A 146 2.34 14.63 -2.29
N HIS A 147 2.95 13.54 -1.81
CA HIS A 147 2.91 13.17 -0.39
C HIS A 147 3.62 14.20 0.49
N GLN A 148 4.76 14.73 0.06
CA GLN A 148 5.46 15.80 0.78
C GLN A 148 4.66 17.10 0.86
N ARG A 149 3.74 17.33 -0.06
CA ARG A 149 2.81 18.46 0.01
C ARG A 149 1.59 18.17 0.86
N ASP A 150 1.06 16.94 0.79
CA ASP A 150 -0.24 16.57 1.37
C ASP A 150 -0.13 16.03 2.82
N TYR A 151 1.08 15.64 3.30
CA TYR A 151 1.30 15.01 4.62
C TYR A 151 2.16 15.78 5.65
N PRO A 152 2.60 17.02 5.43
CA PRO A 152 3.51 17.70 6.37
C PRO A 152 2.87 18.17 7.69
N GLU A 153 1.56 17.99 7.88
CA GLU A 153 0.83 18.40 9.10
C GLU A 153 0.15 17.23 9.80
#